data_a66c07386270cb3fe38f53f52d092cb9
#
_entry.id   a66c07386270cb3fe38f53f52d092cb9
#
_cell.length_a   1.000
_cell.length_b   1.000
_cell.length_c   1.000
_cell.angle_alpha   90.00
_cell.angle_beta   90.00
_cell.angle_gamma   90.00
#
_symmetry.space_group_name_H-M   'P 1'
#
loop_
_entity.id
_entity.type
_entity.pdbx_description
1 polymer ?
#
loop_
_entity_poly.entity_id
_entity_poly.type
_entity_poly.pdbx_seq_one_letter_code
_entity_poly.pdbx_strand_id
1 'polypeptide(L)'
;MQLVNIGFGNIVSAERIIAIVSPESAPIKRMVQEAKDNKTAVDATCGRRTRAVLIMDSGNIILSAVQPETVAGRIDKEISNVEE
;
A
#
# COMPACT_ATOMS: atom_id res chain seq x y z
N MET A 1 -6.38 15.62 6.51
CA MET A 1 -5.59 14.39 6.29
C MET A 1 -6.52 13.20 6.13
N GLN A 2 -6.32 12.43 5.07
CA GLN A 2 -7.07 11.19 4.87
C GLN A 2 -6.24 10.01 5.35
N LEU A 3 -6.86 9.13 6.10
CA LEU A 3 -6.22 7.90 6.58
C LEU A 3 -6.94 6.71 5.97
N VAL A 4 -6.19 5.72 5.54
CA VAL A 4 -6.76 4.51 4.96
C VAL A 4 -6.24 3.28 5.69
N ASN A 5 -7.15 2.39 6.02
CA ASN A 5 -6.83 1.13 6.71
C ASN A 5 -6.34 0.12 5.66
N ILE A 6 -5.17 -0.44 5.89
CA ILE A 6 -4.56 -1.42 4.99
C ILE A 6 -4.46 -2.80 5.62
N GLY A 7 -5.21 -3.02 6.70
CA GLY A 7 -5.32 -4.32 7.35
C GLY A 7 -4.51 -4.45 8.61
N PHE A 8 -4.96 -5.33 9.48
CA PHE A 8 -4.27 -5.70 10.72
C PHE A 8 -3.89 -4.53 11.61
N GLY A 9 -4.77 -3.51 11.65
CA GLY A 9 -4.52 -2.34 12.52
C GLY A 9 -3.55 -1.34 11.92
N ASN A 10 -3.16 -1.51 10.66
CA ASN A 10 -2.23 -0.60 10.02
C ASN A 10 -2.98 0.46 9.23
N ILE A 11 -2.61 1.70 9.44
CA ILE A 11 -3.27 2.85 8.82
C ILE A 11 -2.18 3.72 8.21
N VAL A 12 -2.41 4.16 6.97
CA VAL A 12 -1.45 5.02 6.26
C VAL A 12 -2.14 6.30 5.80
N SER A 13 -1.34 7.32 5.54
CA SER A 13 -1.84 8.56 4.96
C SER A 13 -2.08 8.36 3.48
N ALA A 14 -3.33 8.53 3.05
CA ALA A 14 -3.68 8.34 1.64
C ALA A 14 -2.96 9.36 0.75
N GLU A 15 -2.71 10.55 1.28
CA GLU A 15 -2.06 11.63 0.52
C GLU A 15 -0.59 11.34 0.24
N ARG A 16 0.02 10.43 0.98
CA ARG A 16 1.42 10.05 0.81
C ARG A 16 1.62 8.84 -0.07
N ILE A 17 0.53 8.23 -0.53
CA ILE A 17 0.60 7.09 -1.43
C ILE A 17 0.75 7.59 -2.86
N ILE A 18 1.83 7.20 -3.52
CA ILE A 18 2.03 7.52 -4.93
C ILE A 18 1.34 6.51 -5.83
N ALA A 19 1.46 5.22 -5.47
CA ALA A 19 0.89 4.16 -6.28
C ALA A 19 0.56 2.94 -5.42
N ILE A 20 -0.46 2.21 -5.84
CA ILE A 20 -0.84 0.94 -5.25
C ILE A 20 -0.75 -0.08 -6.36
N VAL A 21 0.13 -1.07 -6.23
CA VAL A 21 0.40 -2.00 -7.32
C VAL A 21 0.30 -3.44 -6.83
N SER A 22 0.08 -4.34 -7.78
CA SER A 22 0.06 -5.77 -7.50
C SER A 22 1.50 -6.30 -7.45
N PRO A 23 1.82 -7.22 -6.53
CA PRO A 23 3.16 -7.79 -6.44
C PRO A 23 3.44 -8.87 -7.49
N GLU A 24 2.55 -9.05 -8.46
CA GLU A 24 2.63 -10.21 -9.37
C GLU A 24 3.61 -10.02 -10.52
N SER A 25 3.90 -8.80 -10.92
CA SER A 25 4.83 -8.56 -12.04
C SER A 25 6.28 -8.66 -11.59
N ALA A 26 7.16 -9.07 -12.52
CA ALA A 26 8.58 -9.19 -12.21
C ALA A 26 9.23 -7.86 -11.79
N PRO A 27 8.93 -6.71 -12.43
CA PRO A 27 9.48 -5.44 -11.97
C PRO A 27 9.10 -5.10 -10.54
N ILE A 28 7.86 -5.35 -10.16
CA ILE A 28 7.40 -5.06 -8.80
C ILE A 28 8.05 -6.01 -7.78
N LYS A 29 8.18 -7.29 -8.12
CA LYS A 29 8.87 -8.24 -7.25
C LYS A 29 10.31 -7.82 -7.00
N ARG A 30 10.99 -7.33 -8.03
CA ARG A 30 12.35 -6.83 -7.91
C ARG A 30 12.42 -5.60 -7.01
N MET A 31 11.49 -4.67 -7.20
CA MET A 31 11.40 -3.46 -6.39
C MET A 31 11.20 -3.80 -4.91
N VAL A 32 10.32 -4.76 -4.63
CA VAL A 32 10.06 -5.21 -3.26
C VAL A 32 11.32 -5.82 -2.65
N GLN A 33 12.04 -6.66 -3.43
CA GLN A 33 13.25 -7.29 -2.93
C GLN A 33 14.32 -6.24 -2.62
N GLU A 34 14.49 -5.27 -3.49
CA GLU A 34 15.45 -4.19 -3.27
C GLU A 34 15.09 -3.38 -2.02
N ALA A 35 13.80 -3.11 -1.82
CA ALA A 35 13.34 -2.39 -0.63
C ALA A 35 13.62 -3.19 0.64
N LYS A 36 13.45 -4.50 0.60
CA LYS A 36 13.78 -5.35 1.74
C LYS A 36 15.27 -5.31 2.04
N ASP A 37 16.09 -5.39 1.00
CA ASP A 37 17.55 -5.35 1.15
C ASP A 37 18.03 -4.02 1.71
N ASN A 38 17.39 -2.93 1.31
CA ASN A 38 17.73 -1.57 1.75
C ASN A 38 17.00 -1.17 3.04
N LYS A 39 16.19 -2.06 3.60
CA LYS A 39 15.42 -1.82 4.82
C LYS A 39 14.44 -0.66 4.69
N THR A 40 13.93 -0.44 3.48
CA THR A 40 12.90 0.57 3.22
C THR A 40 11.52 -0.06 3.05
N ALA A 41 11.41 -1.37 3.20
CA ALA A 41 10.13 -2.06 3.12
C ALA A 41 9.54 -2.22 4.52
N VAL A 42 8.24 -1.90 4.63
CA VAL A 42 7.48 -2.10 5.86
C VAL A 42 6.48 -3.22 5.58
N ASP A 43 6.57 -4.31 6.33
CA ASP A 43 5.67 -5.45 6.14
C ASP A 43 4.48 -5.31 7.06
N ALA A 44 3.32 -5.00 6.49
CA ALA A 44 2.07 -4.86 7.22
C ALA A 44 1.13 -6.04 6.97
N THR A 45 1.66 -7.18 6.47
CA THR A 45 0.83 -8.33 6.11
C THR A 45 0.52 -9.25 7.29
N CYS A 46 1.22 -9.05 8.39
CA CYS A 46 1.03 -9.89 9.58
C CYS A 46 1.24 -11.39 9.26
N GLY A 47 2.25 -11.68 8.43
CA GLY A 47 2.56 -13.05 8.03
C GLY A 47 1.69 -13.60 6.91
N ARG A 48 0.73 -12.79 6.40
CA ARG A 48 -0.13 -13.21 5.30
C ARG A 48 0.54 -12.92 3.97
N ARG A 49 -0.04 -13.46 2.91
CA ARG A 49 0.46 -13.23 1.56
C ARG A 49 0.30 -11.75 1.19
N THR A 50 1.35 -11.17 0.59
CA THR A 50 1.28 -9.81 0.08
C THR A 50 0.32 -9.75 -1.10
N ARG A 51 -0.68 -8.90 -1.01
CA ARG A 51 -1.66 -8.69 -2.08
C ARG A 51 -1.49 -7.35 -2.77
N ALA A 52 -0.96 -6.37 -2.05
CA ALA A 52 -0.76 -5.03 -2.58
C ALA A 52 0.57 -4.47 -2.10
N VAL A 53 1.18 -3.67 -2.95
CA VAL A 53 2.42 -2.95 -2.63
C VAL A 53 2.10 -1.46 -2.76
N LEU A 54 2.27 -0.74 -1.68
CA LEU A 54 2.04 0.70 -1.64
C LEU A 54 3.37 1.42 -1.76
N ILE A 55 3.48 2.27 -2.79
CA ILE A 55 4.68 3.07 -3.01
C ILE A 55 4.41 4.44 -2.41
N MET A 56 5.20 4.82 -1.42
CA MET A 56 5.01 6.07 -0.68
C MET A 56 5.91 7.16 -1.24
N ASP A 57 5.54 8.41 -1.00
CA ASP A 57 6.31 9.56 -1.48
C ASP A 57 7.71 9.65 -0.86
N SER A 58 7.91 8.99 0.28
CA SER A 58 9.21 8.95 0.95
C SER A 58 10.18 7.94 0.32
N GLY A 59 9.70 7.13 -0.63
CA GLY A 59 10.49 6.04 -1.19
C GLY A 59 10.32 4.73 -0.45
N ASN A 60 9.57 4.73 0.64
CA ASN A 60 9.28 3.49 1.37
C ASN A 60 8.23 2.67 0.63
N ILE A 61 8.31 1.37 0.80
CA ILE A 61 7.37 0.40 0.23
C ILE A 61 6.64 -0.27 1.38
N ILE A 62 5.32 -0.29 1.32
CA ILE A 62 4.52 -0.96 2.35
C ILE A 62 3.83 -2.16 1.74
N LEU A 63 4.01 -3.32 2.36
CA LEU A 63 3.40 -4.57 1.91
C LEU A 63 2.11 -4.80 2.67
N SER A 64 1.01 -4.98 1.95
CA SER A 64 -0.31 -5.17 2.55
C SER A 64 -0.93 -6.50 2.12
N ALA A 65 -1.70 -7.10 3.02
CA ALA A 65 -2.47 -8.31 2.71
C ALA A 65 -3.84 -7.97 2.11
N VAL A 66 -4.17 -6.69 1.99
CA VAL A 66 -5.43 -6.24 1.40
C VAL A 66 -5.24 -6.04 -0.10
N GLN A 67 -6.24 -6.42 -0.89
CA GLN A 67 -6.17 -6.30 -2.34
C GLN A 67 -6.06 -4.83 -2.77
N PRO A 68 -5.33 -4.55 -3.88
CA PRO A 68 -5.18 -3.18 -4.37
C PRO A 68 -6.52 -2.49 -4.61
N GLU A 69 -7.48 -3.19 -5.19
CA GLU A 69 -8.81 -2.63 -5.48
C GLU A 69 -9.52 -2.22 -4.18
N THR A 70 -9.32 -2.99 -3.13
CA THR A 70 -9.94 -2.71 -1.84
C THR A 70 -9.34 -1.44 -1.22
N VAL A 71 -8.03 -1.30 -1.27
CA VAL A 71 -7.36 -0.11 -0.76
C VAL A 71 -7.79 1.12 -1.56
N ALA A 72 -7.75 1.00 -2.89
CA ALA A 72 -8.17 2.08 -3.78
C ALA A 72 -9.62 2.48 -3.54
N GLY A 73 -10.49 1.49 -3.33
CA GLY A 73 -11.91 1.74 -3.06
C GLY A 73 -12.13 2.48 -1.76
N ARG A 74 -11.32 2.21 -0.75
CA ARG A 74 -11.42 2.93 0.52
C ARG A 74 -11.05 4.40 0.36
N ILE A 75 -10.06 4.69 -0.47
CA ILE A 75 -9.65 6.06 -0.77
C ILE A 75 -10.72 6.77 -1.60
N ASP A 76 -11.20 6.13 -2.65
CA ASP A 76 -12.24 6.70 -3.53
C ASP A 76 -13.52 6.99 -2.77
N LYS A 77 -13.88 6.14 -1.84
CA LYS A 77 -15.08 6.34 -1.04
C LYS A 77 -14.99 7.63 -0.25
N GLU A 78 -13.83 7.93 0.29
CA GLU A 78 -13.59 9.19 1.00
C GLU A 78 -13.72 10.38 0.06
N ILE A 79 -13.12 10.29 -1.12
CA ILE A 79 -13.16 11.34 -2.12
C ILE A 79 -14.59 11.58 -2.57
N SER A 80 -15.34 10.53 -2.83
CA SER A 80 -16.74 10.63 -3.25
C SER A 80 -17.59 11.32 -2.19
N ASN A 81 -17.36 11.04 -0.93
CA ASN A 81 -18.08 11.68 0.17
C ASN A 81 -17.80 13.18 0.22
N VAL A 82 -16.59 13.58 -0.11
CA VAL A 82 -16.21 14.99 -0.11
C VAL A 82 -16.88 15.75 -1.24
N GLU A 83 -17.05 15.12 -2.38
CA GLU A 83 -17.62 15.74 -3.57
C GLU A 83 -19.13 15.97 -3.44
N GLU A 84 -19.77 15.23 -2.59
CA GLU A 84 -21.22 15.37 -2.37
C GLU A 84 -21.53 16.49 -1.39
#